data_602594e347f4e3ee13908bb34f659d12
#
_entry.id   602594e347f4e3ee13908bb34f659d12
#
_cell.length_a   1.000
_cell.length_b   1.000
_cell.length_c   1.000
_cell.angle_alpha   90.00
_cell.angle_beta   90.00
_cell.angle_gamma   90.00
#
_symmetry.space_group_name_H-M   'P 1'
#
loop_
_entity.id
_entity.type
_entity.pdbx_description
1 polymer ?
#
loop_
_entity_poly.entity_id
_entity_poly.type
_entity_poly.pdbx_seq_one_letter_code
_entity_poly.pdbx_strand_id
1 'polypeptide(L)'
;MTDFNLMILAAGFGKRMDNLTDSTPKPLLKINNKELLRHSIDFFTNLGCKKIIINTHYLHEKIKHCIEQYYSNRNVILSYEPLLLNTGGGIKNALNFLDKNNFIVTNSDILWREENTNDVLKFIKNYQKVETCKLLLATDNNFEGLKKAEGDFKFENGLLKRWNKNDPKLFYTGLQIINPIIFNLIEDSSFSMNKLYDLLIIKNNLKGELSHSNIAHIGDKNAFNQFNS
;
A
#
# COMPACT_ATOMS: atom_id res chain seq x y z
N MET A 1 -2.73 -1.68 -22.26
CA MET A 1 -2.59 -1.63 -20.79
C MET A 1 -2.88 -0.21 -20.34
N THR A 2 -3.50 -0.02 -19.19
CA THR A 2 -3.82 1.32 -18.67
C THR A 2 -2.57 1.87 -17.98
N ASP A 3 -2.01 2.96 -18.49
CA ASP A 3 -0.85 3.62 -17.87
C ASP A 3 -1.27 4.27 -16.55
N PHE A 4 -0.54 4.02 -15.48
CA PHE A 4 -0.80 4.57 -14.14
C PHE A 4 0.48 4.90 -13.39
N ASN A 5 0.36 5.76 -12.37
CA ASN A 5 1.42 6.07 -11.42
C ASN A 5 1.17 5.32 -10.11
N LEU A 6 2.25 4.86 -9.48
CA LEU A 6 2.24 4.09 -8.24
C LEU A 6 3.02 4.83 -7.16
N MET A 7 2.49 4.82 -5.94
CA MET A 7 3.26 5.13 -4.74
C MET A 7 3.38 3.90 -3.85
N ILE A 8 4.59 3.61 -3.36
CA ILE A 8 4.88 2.52 -2.43
C ILE A 8 5.22 3.13 -1.06
N LEU A 9 4.46 2.74 -0.01
CA LEU A 9 4.69 3.22 1.35
C LEU A 9 5.80 2.40 2.03
N ALA A 10 6.97 3.03 2.23
CA ALA A 10 8.17 2.38 2.71
C ALA A 10 8.93 3.12 3.84
N ALA A 11 8.33 4.19 4.43
CA ALA A 11 8.98 5.04 5.43
C ALA A 11 8.99 4.46 6.85
N GLY A 12 8.20 3.40 7.13
CA GLY A 12 7.99 2.87 8.47
C GLY A 12 9.23 2.21 9.12
N PHE A 13 9.32 2.25 10.44
CA PHE A 13 10.41 1.61 11.22
C PHE A 13 10.40 0.08 11.19
N GLY A 14 9.28 -0.56 10.85
CA GLY A 14 9.17 -2.02 10.85
C GLY A 14 9.23 -2.69 12.23
N LYS A 15 8.89 -2.00 13.32
CA LYS A 15 9.04 -2.45 14.72
C LYS A 15 8.53 -3.87 15.02
N ARG A 16 7.50 -4.36 14.31
CA ARG A 16 6.95 -5.72 14.48
C ARG A 16 7.85 -6.83 13.89
N MET A 17 8.95 -6.45 13.25
CA MET A 17 9.96 -7.37 12.71
C MET A 17 11.06 -7.69 13.71
N ASP A 18 11.02 -7.12 14.93
CA ASP A 18 12.05 -7.24 15.95
C ASP A 18 13.45 -6.92 15.39
N ASN A 19 14.46 -7.72 15.75
CA ASN A 19 15.86 -7.55 15.34
C ASN A 19 16.11 -7.62 13.82
N LEU A 20 15.17 -8.10 13.03
CA LEU A 20 15.30 -8.15 11.57
C LEU A 20 15.43 -6.75 10.94
N THR A 21 14.90 -5.73 11.62
CA THR A 21 14.91 -4.36 11.11
C THR A 21 15.91 -3.43 11.82
N ASP A 22 16.77 -3.94 12.68
CA ASP A 22 17.78 -3.11 13.35
C ASP A 22 18.77 -2.48 12.38
N SER A 23 19.15 -3.23 11.34
CA SER A 23 20.10 -2.79 10.34
C SER A 23 19.56 -2.81 8.91
N THR A 24 18.38 -3.38 8.67
CA THR A 24 17.78 -3.51 7.34
C THR A 24 16.35 -2.99 7.37
N PRO A 25 15.97 -1.97 6.59
CA PRO A 25 14.60 -1.48 6.60
C PRO A 25 13.66 -2.58 6.10
N LYS A 26 12.47 -2.70 6.68
CA LYS A 26 11.49 -3.74 6.36
C LYS A 26 11.27 -3.95 4.85
N PRO A 27 11.18 -2.89 4.01
CA PRO A 27 11.04 -3.06 2.56
C PRO A 27 12.19 -3.81 1.88
N LEU A 28 13.36 -3.89 2.51
CA LEU A 28 14.53 -4.61 1.99
C LEU A 28 14.74 -6.00 2.62
N LEU A 29 13.83 -6.46 3.47
CA LEU A 29 13.83 -7.87 3.89
C LEU A 29 13.51 -8.75 2.69
N LYS A 30 14.19 -9.90 2.59
CA LYS A 30 14.10 -10.79 1.43
C LYS A 30 13.15 -11.94 1.67
N ILE A 31 12.25 -12.14 0.72
CA ILE A 31 11.47 -13.38 0.56
C ILE A 31 11.93 -14.03 -0.76
N ASN A 32 12.30 -15.30 -0.71
CA ASN A 32 12.84 -16.03 -1.87
C ASN A 32 14.03 -15.28 -2.53
N ASN A 33 14.98 -14.82 -1.72
CA ASN A 33 16.18 -14.09 -2.15
C ASN A 33 15.94 -12.74 -2.87
N LYS A 34 14.73 -12.18 -2.81
CA LYS A 34 14.37 -10.91 -3.40
C LYS A 34 13.71 -9.98 -2.38
N GLU A 35 14.10 -8.72 -2.35
CA GLU A 35 13.58 -7.71 -1.42
C GLU A 35 12.07 -7.49 -1.62
N LEU A 36 11.30 -7.33 -0.55
CA LEU A 36 9.85 -7.05 -0.59
C LEU A 36 9.53 -5.85 -1.50
N LEU A 37 10.34 -4.80 -1.41
CA LEU A 37 10.20 -3.63 -2.27
C LEU A 37 10.33 -3.97 -3.75
N ARG A 38 11.31 -4.83 -4.11
CA ARG A 38 11.53 -5.26 -5.49
C ARG A 38 10.40 -6.15 -6.01
N HIS A 39 9.80 -7.00 -5.17
CA HIS A 39 8.59 -7.74 -5.56
C HIS A 39 7.50 -6.77 -5.98
N SER A 40 7.23 -5.71 -5.20
CA SER A 40 6.22 -4.71 -5.54
C SER A 40 6.57 -3.92 -6.81
N ILE A 41 7.80 -3.42 -6.94
CA ILE A 41 8.22 -2.65 -8.12
C ILE A 41 8.05 -3.47 -9.39
N ASP A 42 8.56 -4.71 -9.42
CA ASP A 42 8.52 -5.55 -10.61
C ASP A 42 7.09 -5.96 -10.95
N PHE A 43 6.27 -6.32 -9.94
CA PHE A 43 4.87 -6.68 -10.14
C PHE A 43 4.10 -5.55 -10.82
N PHE A 44 4.11 -4.34 -10.26
CA PHE A 44 3.36 -3.22 -10.82
C PHE A 44 3.94 -2.70 -12.13
N THR A 45 5.26 -2.80 -12.34
CA THR A 45 5.89 -2.49 -13.63
C THR A 45 5.36 -3.40 -14.72
N ASN A 46 5.24 -4.70 -14.46
CA ASN A 46 4.70 -5.68 -15.40
C ASN A 46 3.22 -5.42 -15.72
N LEU A 47 2.48 -4.75 -14.82
CA LEU A 47 1.10 -4.34 -15.05
C LEU A 47 0.95 -3.01 -15.80
N GLY A 48 2.04 -2.34 -16.16
CA GLY A 48 2.02 -1.09 -16.94
C GLY A 48 2.25 0.19 -16.13
N CYS A 49 2.78 0.08 -14.90
CA CYS A 49 3.16 1.26 -14.13
C CYS A 49 4.27 2.06 -14.83
N LYS A 50 4.07 3.38 -14.97
CA LYS A 50 4.99 4.29 -15.69
C LYS A 50 5.92 5.08 -14.78
N LYS A 51 5.46 5.40 -13.60
CA LYS A 51 6.21 6.18 -12.60
C LYS A 51 5.95 5.59 -11.22
N ILE A 52 7.00 5.38 -10.45
CA ILE A 52 6.91 4.85 -9.08
C ILE A 52 7.50 5.90 -8.13
N ILE A 53 6.73 6.26 -7.11
CA ILE A 53 7.19 7.09 -6.00
C ILE A 53 7.30 6.21 -4.76
N ILE A 54 8.38 6.32 -4.01
CA ILE A 54 8.61 5.56 -2.78
C ILE A 54 8.90 6.56 -1.66
N ASN A 55 8.04 6.65 -0.65
CA ASN A 55 8.39 7.44 0.52
C ASN A 55 9.35 6.69 1.41
N THR A 56 10.31 7.41 1.98
CA THR A 56 11.39 6.83 2.77
C THR A 56 11.70 7.71 3.97
N HIS A 57 12.05 7.09 5.09
CA HIS A 57 12.49 7.74 6.32
C HIS A 57 13.57 6.88 6.99
N TYR A 58 13.16 5.79 7.62
CA TYR A 58 14.08 4.88 8.31
C TYR A 58 15.03 4.19 7.35
N LEU A 59 16.33 4.30 7.61
CA LEU A 59 17.41 3.72 6.80
C LEU A 59 17.29 4.07 5.30
N HIS A 60 16.91 5.32 4.99
CA HIS A 60 16.72 5.87 3.64
C HIS A 60 17.85 5.51 2.68
N GLU A 61 19.12 5.68 3.08
CA GLU A 61 20.28 5.43 2.22
C GLU A 61 20.34 3.98 1.72
N LYS A 62 19.87 3.00 2.52
CA LYS A 62 19.81 1.60 2.08
C LYS A 62 18.76 1.38 1.01
N ILE A 63 17.60 2.02 1.13
CA ILE A 63 16.56 1.98 0.10
C ILE A 63 17.06 2.65 -1.16
N LYS A 64 17.68 3.83 -1.04
CA LYS A 64 18.28 4.57 -2.16
C LYS A 64 19.30 3.71 -2.90
N HIS A 65 20.24 3.09 -2.20
CA HIS A 65 21.25 2.20 -2.81
C HIS A 65 20.60 1.02 -3.56
N CYS A 66 19.57 0.40 -3.00
CA CYS A 66 18.81 -0.66 -3.67
C CYS A 66 18.17 -0.16 -4.97
N ILE A 67 17.57 1.02 -4.97
CA ILE A 67 16.95 1.59 -6.18
C ILE A 67 18.00 1.94 -7.24
N GLU A 68 19.11 2.55 -6.86
CA GLU A 68 20.22 2.85 -7.77
C GLU A 68 20.83 1.59 -8.39
N GLN A 69 20.97 0.52 -7.61
CA GLN A 69 21.53 -0.74 -8.06
C GLN A 69 20.64 -1.47 -9.08
N TYR A 70 19.31 -1.50 -8.86
CA TYR A 70 18.41 -2.37 -9.65
C TYR A 70 17.48 -1.63 -10.60
N TYR A 71 17.27 -0.31 -10.40
CA TYR A 71 16.25 0.47 -11.09
C TYR A 71 16.74 1.82 -11.61
N SER A 72 18.07 1.99 -11.80
CA SER A 72 18.67 3.24 -12.32
C SER A 72 18.08 3.72 -13.65
N ASN A 73 17.61 2.79 -14.48
CA ASN A 73 17.02 3.08 -15.79
C ASN A 73 15.47 3.18 -15.74
N ARG A 74 14.88 3.20 -14.55
CA ARG A 74 13.41 3.27 -14.34
C ARG A 74 13.02 4.63 -13.78
N ASN A 75 11.78 5.03 -14.03
CA ASN A 75 11.23 6.25 -13.46
C ASN A 75 10.77 6.00 -12.00
N VAL A 76 11.75 5.85 -11.11
CA VAL A 76 11.54 5.67 -9.66
C VAL A 76 12.05 6.90 -8.92
N ILE A 77 11.19 7.53 -8.13
CA ILE A 77 11.48 8.75 -7.38
C ILE A 77 11.38 8.44 -5.88
N LEU A 78 12.38 8.83 -5.11
CA LEU A 78 12.36 8.74 -3.66
C LEU A 78 11.83 10.04 -3.04
N SER A 79 10.77 9.95 -2.26
CA SER A 79 10.22 11.04 -1.45
C SER A 79 10.72 10.88 -0.02
N TYR A 80 11.83 11.55 0.31
CA TYR A 80 12.41 11.49 1.65
C TYR A 80 11.61 12.31 2.66
N GLU A 81 11.37 11.71 3.82
CA GLU A 81 10.69 12.32 4.97
C GLU A 81 11.72 12.57 6.08
N PRO A 82 12.17 13.81 6.36
CA PRO A 82 13.06 14.10 7.50
C PRO A 82 12.43 13.72 8.85
N LEU A 83 11.11 13.88 8.94
CA LEU A 83 10.27 13.44 10.05
C LEU A 83 9.23 12.46 9.52
N LEU A 84 8.93 11.40 10.28
CA LEU A 84 7.92 10.42 9.88
C LEU A 84 6.52 11.06 9.85
N LEU A 85 5.92 11.09 8.65
CA LEU A 85 4.64 11.77 8.41
C LEU A 85 3.42 10.86 8.54
N ASN A 86 3.59 9.59 8.90
CA ASN A 86 2.55 8.57 8.82
C ASN A 86 2.06 8.34 7.38
N THR A 87 1.09 7.43 7.19
CA THR A 87 0.67 6.99 5.84
C THR A 87 0.02 8.11 5.03
N GLY A 88 -0.88 8.88 5.62
CA GLY A 88 -1.58 9.98 4.92
C GLY A 88 -0.68 11.17 4.66
N GLY A 89 0.12 11.57 5.64
CA GLY A 89 1.08 12.68 5.49
C GLY A 89 2.18 12.34 4.49
N GLY A 90 2.68 11.10 4.48
CA GLY A 90 3.66 10.65 3.50
C GLY A 90 3.14 10.71 2.07
N ILE A 91 1.88 10.30 1.83
CA ILE A 91 1.26 10.45 0.51
C ILE A 91 1.07 11.93 0.16
N LYS A 92 0.54 12.75 1.09
CA LYS A 92 0.35 14.19 0.87
C LYS A 92 1.65 14.90 0.51
N ASN A 93 2.75 14.56 1.20
CA ASN A 93 4.09 15.09 0.92
C ASN A 93 4.61 14.73 -0.48
N ALA A 94 4.23 13.55 -0.99
CA ALA A 94 4.66 13.07 -2.30
C ALA A 94 3.79 13.55 -3.47
N LEU A 95 2.70 14.29 -3.24
CA LEU A 95 1.76 14.71 -4.30
C LEU A 95 2.43 15.53 -5.40
N ASN A 96 3.49 16.29 -5.10
CA ASN A 96 4.22 17.07 -6.11
C ASN A 96 4.97 16.19 -7.12
N PHE A 97 5.24 14.92 -6.80
CA PHE A 97 5.84 13.95 -7.71
C PHE A 97 4.79 13.14 -8.48
N LEU A 98 3.54 13.17 -8.02
CA LEU A 98 2.38 12.55 -8.64
C LEU A 98 1.68 13.58 -9.52
N ASP A 99 1.14 13.14 -10.63
CA ASP A 99 0.33 14.01 -11.48
C ASP A 99 -0.99 14.35 -10.77
N LYS A 100 -1.70 15.38 -11.25
CA LYS A 100 -3.02 15.76 -10.68
C LYS A 100 -4.12 14.71 -10.89
N ASN A 101 -3.79 13.62 -11.59
CA ASN A 101 -4.69 12.50 -11.85
C ASN A 101 -4.72 11.52 -10.67
N ASN A 102 -5.69 10.61 -10.70
CA ASN A 102 -5.72 9.48 -9.78
C ASN A 102 -4.40 8.69 -9.85
N PHE A 103 -4.02 8.12 -8.74
CA PHE A 103 -2.84 7.28 -8.63
C PHE A 103 -3.12 6.08 -7.71
N ILE A 104 -2.24 5.10 -7.80
CA ILE A 104 -2.33 3.87 -7.02
C ILE A 104 -1.33 3.96 -5.87
N VAL A 105 -1.73 3.47 -4.69
CA VAL A 105 -0.84 3.36 -3.52
C VAL A 105 -0.84 1.91 -3.06
N THR A 106 0.35 1.38 -2.77
CA THR A 106 0.50 0.08 -2.12
C THR A 106 1.42 0.17 -0.89
N ASN A 107 1.18 -0.71 0.07
CA ASN A 107 2.11 -0.90 1.17
C ASN A 107 3.30 -1.76 0.71
N SER A 108 4.50 -1.49 1.22
CA SER A 108 5.72 -2.26 0.89
C SER A 108 5.80 -3.63 1.58
N ASP A 109 4.87 -3.95 2.46
CA ASP A 109 4.82 -5.21 3.20
C ASP A 109 3.78 -6.21 2.68
N ILE A 110 3.25 -5.95 1.50
CA ILE A 110 2.42 -6.93 0.77
C ILE A 110 3.31 -7.63 -0.26
N LEU A 111 3.36 -8.94 -0.18
CA LEU A 111 4.05 -9.77 -1.17
C LEU A 111 3.11 -10.03 -2.36
N TRP A 112 3.22 -9.20 -3.37
CA TRP A 112 2.47 -9.35 -4.61
C TRP A 112 3.02 -10.53 -5.42
N ARG A 113 2.13 -11.46 -5.81
CA ARG A 113 2.43 -12.70 -6.53
C ARG A 113 1.65 -12.75 -7.85
N GLU A 114 2.05 -13.63 -8.75
CA GLU A 114 1.40 -13.80 -10.07
C GLU A 114 -0.11 -14.06 -9.95
N GLU A 115 -0.53 -14.83 -8.95
CA GLU A 115 -1.96 -15.10 -8.68
C GLU A 115 -2.81 -13.85 -8.42
N ASN A 116 -2.18 -12.74 -7.97
CA ASN A 116 -2.86 -11.47 -7.73
C ASN A 116 -3.10 -10.64 -9.01
N THR A 117 -2.48 -11.02 -10.12
CA THR A 117 -2.47 -10.25 -11.38
C THR A 117 -3.88 -9.90 -11.86
N ASN A 118 -4.77 -10.89 -11.93
CA ASN A 118 -6.12 -10.68 -12.47
C ASN A 118 -6.96 -9.75 -11.58
N ASP A 119 -6.91 -9.91 -10.26
CA ASP A 119 -7.65 -9.08 -9.33
C ASP A 119 -7.12 -7.63 -9.34
N VAL A 120 -5.79 -7.46 -9.37
CA VAL A 120 -5.17 -6.13 -9.43
C VAL A 120 -5.46 -5.45 -10.77
N LEU A 121 -5.36 -6.15 -11.91
CA LEU A 121 -5.74 -5.61 -13.22
C LEU A 121 -7.21 -5.18 -13.27
N LYS A 122 -8.12 -5.98 -12.73
CA LYS A 122 -9.54 -5.65 -12.63
C LYS A 122 -9.73 -4.40 -11.76
N PHE A 123 -9.05 -4.35 -10.61
CA PHE A 123 -9.13 -3.23 -9.67
C PHE A 123 -8.68 -1.90 -10.30
N ILE A 124 -7.58 -1.91 -11.10
CA ILE A 124 -7.03 -0.71 -11.73
C ILE A 124 -7.66 -0.37 -13.10
N LYS A 125 -8.46 -1.26 -13.70
CA LYS A 125 -9.03 -1.07 -15.05
C LYS A 125 -9.75 0.26 -15.24
N ASN A 126 -10.43 0.75 -14.21
CA ASN A 126 -11.20 1.99 -14.25
C ASN A 126 -10.68 3.01 -13.21
N TYR A 127 -9.37 3.00 -12.91
CA TYR A 127 -8.82 3.82 -11.83
C TYR A 127 -9.09 5.32 -12.00
N GLN A 128 -9.11 5.85 -13.23
CA GLN A 128 -9.42 7.25 -13.49
C GLN A 128 -10.87 7.66 -13.17
N LYS A 129 -11.78 6.68 -13.05
CA LYS A 129 -13.19 6.92 -12.69
C LYS A 129 -13.44 6.97 -11.17
N VAL A 130 -12.38 6.80 -10.37
CA VAL A 130 -12.48 6.89 -8.90
C VAL A 130 -12.51 8.37 -8.51
N GLU A 131 -13.62 8.81 -7.92
CA GLU A 131 -13.84 10.21 -7.57
C GLU A 131 -13.12 10.62 -6.29
N THR A 132 -12.91 9.66 -5.37
CA THR A 132 -12.31 9.91 -4.06
C THR A 132 -11.24 8.86 -3.73
N CYS A 133 -11.66 7.75 -3.12
CA CYS A 133 -10.77 6.65 -2.74
C CYS A 133 -11.50 5.31 -2.89
N LYS A 134 -10.77 4.31 -3.41
CA LYS A 134 -11.23 2.92 -3.51
C LYS A 134 -10.17 1.99 -2.93
N LEU A 135 -10.57 1.09 -2.04
CA LEU A 135 -9.69 0.13 -1.38
C LEU A 135 -9.87 -1.28 -1.98
N LEU A 136 -8.77 -2.01 -2.16
CA LEU A 136 -8.83 -3.46 -2.38
C LEU A 136 -8.87 -4.15 -1.01
N LEU A 137 -9.80 -5.09 -0.85
CA LEU A 137 -10.06 -5.78 0.39
C LEU A 137 -9.93 -7.29 0.21
N ALA A 138 -9.58 -7.98 1.28
CA ALA A 138 -9.58 -9.42 1.38
C ALA A 138 -10.50 -9.87 2.51
N THR A 139 -11.04 -11.09 2.39
CA THR A 139 -11.76 -11.76 3.47
C THR A 139 -10.78 -12.47 4.40
N ASP A 140 -11.27 -13.00 5.53
CA ASP A 140 -10.46 -13.78 6.48
C ASP A 140 -9.84 -15.04 5.83
N ASN A 141 -10.52 -15.60 4.82
CA ASN A 141 -10.08 -16.82 4.15
C ASN A 141 -8.93 -16.61 3.16
N ASN A 142 -8.80 -15.41 2.61
CA ASN A 142 -7.80 -15.10 1.59
C ASN A 142 -6.83 -13.97 2.00
N PHE A 143 -6.69 -13.70 3.32
CA PHE A 143 -5.69 -12.79 3.87
C PHE A 143 -4.69 -13.60 4.69
N GLU A 144 -3.49 -13.79 4.16
CA GLU A 144 -2.43 -14.62 4.72
C GLU A 144 -1.41 -13.77 5.50
N GLY A 145 -0.73 -14.39 6.46
CA GLY A 145 0.34 -13.76 7.24
C GLY A 145 -0.16 -13.12 8.53
N LEU A 146 -0.07 -11.80 8.68
CA LEU A 146 -0.48 -11.11 9.91
C LEU A 146 -1.97 -11.32 10.21
N LYS A 147 -2.26 -12.12 11.22
CA LYS A 147 -3.63 -12.34 11.69
C LYS A 147 -4.07 -11.20 12.59
N LYS A 148 -5.25 -10.66 12.31
CA LYS A 148 -5.91 -9.65 13.13
C LYS A 148 -7.16 -10.25 13.79
N ALA A 149 -7.40 -9.89 15.06
CA ALA A 149 -8.62 -10.29 15.77
C ALA A 149 -9.87 -9.61 15.19
N GLU A 150 -9.71 -8.39 14.67
CA GLU A 150 -10.77 -7.50 14.18
C GLU A 150 -10.60 -7.23 12.68
N GLY A 151 -11.74 -7.09 11.96
CA GLY A 151 -11.74 -6.60 10.58
C GLY A 151 -11.43 -5.11 10.51
N ASP A 152 -11.02 -4.63 9.36
CA ASP A 152 -10.83 -3.19 9.13
C ASP A 152 -12.14 -2.52 8.68
N PHE A 153 -12.91 -3.20 7.82
CA PHE A 153 -14.11 -2.68 7.17
C PHE A 153 -15.22 -3.72 7.03
N LYS A 154 -16.40 -3.24 6.66
CA LYS A 154 -17.54 -4.00 6.14
C LYS A 154 -18.13 -3.29 4.93
N PHE A 155 -18.91 -4.02 4.11
CA PHE A 155 -19.78 -3.40 3.10
C PHE A 155 -21.14 -3.09 3.66
N GLU A 156 -21.64 -1.89 3.35
CA GLU A 156 -22.99 -1.46 3.62
C GLU A 156 -23.50 -0.63 2.44
N ASN A 157 -24.53 -1.12 1.75
CA ASN A 157 -25.11 -0.47 0.55
C ASN A 157 -24.07 -0.12 -0.53
N GLY A 158 -23.08 -1.02 -0.76
CA GLY A 158 -22.03 -0.83 -1.77
C GLY A 158 -20.90 0.12 -1.35
N LEU A 159 -20.92 0.66 -0.16
CA LEU A 159 -19.91 1.53 0.42
C LEU A 159 -19.18 0.84 1.57
N LEU A 160 -17.99 1.31 1.90
CA LEU A 160 -17.26 0.83 3.06
C LEU A 160 -17.67 1.60 4.31
N LYS A 161 -17.83 0.85 5.40
CA LYS A 161 -17.97 1.34 6.77
C LYS A 161 -16.92 0.67 7.64
N ARG A 162 -16.65 1.20 8.83
CA ARG A 162 -15.78 0.51 9.80
C ARG A 162 -16.43 -0.80 10.24
N TRP A 163 -15.56 -1.81 10.39
CA TRP A 163 -15.99 -3.11 10.92
C TRP A 163 -16.54 -2.97 12.34
N ASN A 164 -17.49 -3.84 12.67
CA ASN A 164 -18.02 -4.00 14.01
C ASN A 164 -18.09 -5.49 14.34
N LYS A 165 -18.05 -5.86 15.62
CA LYS A 165 -17.83 -7.21 16.14
C LYS A 165 -18.71 -8.32 15.51
N ASN A 166 -19.89 -7.99 15.01
CA ASN A 166 -20.80 -8.96 14.42
C ASN A 166 -20.79 -8.98 12.88
N ASP A 167 -19.96 -8.15 12.26
CA ASP A 167 -19.87 -8.05 10.80
C ASP A 167 -18.87 -9.09 10.24
N PRO A 168 -19.03 -9.53 8.97
CA PRO A 168 -17.99 -10.24 8.25
C PRO A 168 -16.70 -9.40 8.22
N LYS A 169 -15.55 -10.04 8.49
CA LYS A 169 -14.28 -9.34 8.50
C LYS A 169 -13.79 -9.09 7.08
N LEU A 170 -13.52 -7.82 6.78
CA LEU A 170 -12.80 -7.43 5.58
C LEU A 170 -11.52 -6.70 5.99
N PHE A 171 -10.41 -7.11 5.39
CA PHE A 171 -9.08 -6.56 5.65
C PHE A 171 -8.64 -5.70 4.48
N TYR A 172 -8.09 -4.54 4.77
CA TYR A 172 -7.43 -3.70 3.78
C TYR A 172 -6.13 -4.37 3.33
N THR A 173 -6.03 -4.65 2.04
CA THR A 173 -4.88 -5.36 1.45
C THR A 173 -3.63 -4.50 1.27
N GLY A 174 -3.68 -3.23 1.67
CA GLY A 174 -2.58 -2.31 1.39
C GLY A 174 -2.64 -1.67 0.00
N LEU A 175 -3.58 -2.05 -0.89
CA LEU A 175 -3.73 -1.48 -2.23
C LEU A 175 -4.94 -0.57 -2.31
N GLN A 176 -4.75 0.65 -2.82
CA GLN A 176 -5.82 1.63 -3.00
C GLN A 176 -5.61 2.51 -4.23
N ILE A 177 -6.71 3.04 -4.76
CA ILE A 177 -6.73 4.09 -5.76
C ILE A 177 -7.16 5.38 -5.08
N ILE A 178 -6.45 6.47 -5.32
CA ILE A 178 -6.69 7.75 -4.68
C ILE A 178 -6.87 8.83 -5.74
N ASN A 179 -7.93 9.64 -5.59
CA ASN A 179 -8.00 10.95 -6.20
C ASN A 179 -7.32 11.97 -5.27
N PRO A 180 -6.30 12.71 -5.73
CA PRO A 180 -5.54 13.62 -4.86
C PRO A 180 -6.41 14.70 -4.19
N ILE A 181 -7.59 15.00 -4.70
CA ILE A 181 -8.52 15.98 -4.13
C ILE A 181 -8.89 15.70 -2.66
N ILE A 182 -8.85 14.44 -2.23
CA ILE A 182 -9.20 14.07 -0.85
C ILE A 182 -8.25 14.67 0.19
N PHE A 183 -7.01 14.99 -0.19
CA PHE A 183 -6.04 15.61 0.71
C PHE A 183 -6.38 17.05 1.09
N ASN A 184 -7.29 17.70 0.37
CA ASN A 184 -7.84 19.01 0.74
C ASN A 184 -8.76 18.94 1.97
N LEU A 185 -9.15 17.74 2.41
CA LEU A 185 -9.96 17.54 3.61
C LEU A 185 -9.15 17.60 4.91
N ILE A 186 -7.83 17.61 4.84
CA ILE A 186 -6.94 17.58 6.01
C ILE A 186 -5.83 18.61 5.85
N GLU A 187 -5.71 19.51 6.81
CA GLU A 187 -4.66 20.52 6.85
C GLU A 187 -3.34 19.95 7.39
N ASP A 188 -3.40 19.01 8.34
CA ASP A 188 -2.25 18.41 8.99
C ASP A 188 -1.21 17.91 7.96
N SER A 189 0.06 18.05 8.29
CA SER A 189 1.17 17.50 7.51
C SER A 189 1.48 16.05 7.89
N SER A 190 1.23 15.63 9.14
CA SER A 190 1.47 14.27 9.63
C SER A 190 0.17 13.64 10.13
N PHE A 191 -0.33 12.62 9.42
CA PHE A 191 -1.55 11.90 9.78
C PHE A 191 -1.63 10.53 9.13
N SER A 192 -2.43 9.64 9.71
CA SER A 192 -2.75 8.32 9.14
C SER A 192 -3.82 8.43 8.06
N MET A 193 -3.74 7.60 7.00
CA MET A 193 -4.83 7.45 6.02
C MET A 193 -6.16 7.08 6.67
N ASN A 194 -6.16 6.46 7.84
CA ASN A 194 -7.41 6.18 8.57
C ASN A 194 -8.24 7.44 8.83
N LYS A 195 -7.59 8.59 9.11
CA LYS A 195 -8.30 9.87 9.28
C LYS A 195 -9.07 10.27 8.01
N LEU A 196 -8.48 10.06 6.82
CA LEU A 196 -9.17 10.29 5.54
C LEU A 196 -10.27 9.27 5.30
N TYR A 197 -10.03 7.99 5.59
CA TYR A 197 -11.07 6.96 5.44
C TYR A 197 -12.29 7.28 6.31
N ASP A 198 -12.10 7.71 7.57
CA ASP A 198 -13.20 8.07 8.46
C ASP A 198 -14.01 9.26 7.92
N LEU A 199 -13.35 10.30 7.41
CA LEU A 199 -14.01 11.42 6.75
C LEU A 199 -14.79 11.00 5.50
N LEU A 200 -14.23 10.11 4.69
CA LEU A 200 -14.90 9.61 3.49
C LEU A 200 -16.09 8.68 3.84
N ILE A 201 -15.99 7.91 4.92
CA ILE A 201 -17.11 7.10 5.44
C ILE A 201 -18.27 7.98 5.88
N ILE A 202 -17.99 9.06 6.63
CA ILE A 202 -19.03 10.04 7.07
C ILE A 202 -19.71 10.67 5.84
N LYS A 203 -18.95 10.95 4.78
CA LYS A 203 -19.47 11.52 3.53
C LYS A 203 -20.09 10.47 2.58
N ASN A 204 -20.18 9.19 2.95
CA ASN A 204 -20.59 8.06 2.11
C ASN A 204 -19.82 7.99 0.78
N ASN A 205 -18.51 8.15 0.85
CA ASN A 205 -17.63 8.29 -0.34
C ASN A 205 -16.42 7.36 -0.34
N LEU A 206 -16.30 6.41 0.61
CA LEU A 206 -15.28 5.38 0.60
C LEU A 206 -15.80 4.13 -0.13
N LYS A 207 -15.16 3.78 -1.25
CA LYS A 207 -15.51 2.61 -2.05
C LYS A 207 -14.55 1.45 -1.79
N GLY A 208 -14.96 0.23 -2.12
CA GLY A 208 -14.14 -0.97 -2.00
C GLY A 208 -14.41 -1.98 -3.09
N GLU A 209 -13.46 -2.89 -3.29
CA GLU A 209 -13.60 -4.07 -4.15
C GLU A 209 -12.94 -5.27 -3.44
N LEU A 210 -13.53 -6.46 -3.56
CA LEU A 210 -12.96 -7.68 -2.99
C LEU A 210 -11.94 -8.31 -3.94
N SER A 211 -10.80 -8.70 -3.39
CA SER A 211 -9.88 -9.63 -4.01
C SER A 211 -10.39 -11.06 -3.80
N HIS A 212 -10.22 -11.89 -4.81
CA HIS A 212 -10.52 -13.32 -4.75
C HIS A 212 -9.26 -14.17 -4.64
N SER A 213 -8.09 -13.60 -4.95
CA SER A 213 -6.78 -14.25 -4.76
C SER A 213 -6.27 -14.05 -3.32
N ASN A 214 -5.36 -14.93 -2.91
CA ASN A 214 -4.73 -14.84 -1.60
C ASN A 214 -3.79 -13.64 -1.53
N ILE A 215 -3.91 -12.84 -0.48
CA ILE A 215 -3.08 -11.66 -0.23
C ILE A 215 -2.11 -11.97 0.91
N ALA A 216 -0.83 -11.98 0.60
CA ALA A 216 0.24 -12.27 1.56
C ALA A 216 0.72 -10.97 2.24
N HIS A 217 0.40 -10.80 3.52
CA HIS A 217 0.80 -9.65 4.33
C HIS A 217 1.97 -10.01 5.25
N ILE A 218 3.15 -9.51 4.93
CA ILE A 218 4.37 -9.71 5.70
C ILE A 218 4.43 -8.66 6.84
N GLY A 219 3.43 -8.71 7.72
CA GLY A 219 3.20 -7.67 8.72
C GLY A 219 4.13 -7.71 9.92
N ASP A 220 4.63 -8.91 10.29
CA ASP A 220 5.48 -9.16 11.45
C ASP A 220 6.48 -10.30 11.16
N LYS A 221 7.32 -10.60 12.18
CA LYS A 221 8.37 -11.64 12.09
C LYS A 221 7.79 -13.05 11.86
N ASN A 222 6.63 -13.38 12.43
CA ASN A 222 6.00 -14.68 12.24
C ASN A 222 5.55 -14.86 10.79
N ALA A 223 4.86 -13.86 10.24
CA ALA A 223 4.49 -13.84 8.83
C ALA A 223 5.74 -13.92 7.92
N PHE A 224 6.79 -13.16 8.23
CA PHE A 224 8.05 -13.21 7.48
C PHE A 224 8.64 -14.63 7.46
N ASN A 225 8.73 -15.31 8.61
CA ASN A 225 9.24 -16.67 8.69
C ASN A 225 8.36 -17.67 7.91
N GLN A 226 7.02 -17.52 7.98
CA GLN A 226 6.07 -18.37 7.25
C GLN A 226 6.29 -18.35 5.74
N PHE A 227 6.63 -17.18 5.15
CA PHE A 227 6.83 -17.04 3.71
C PHE A 227 8.30 -17.24 3.27
N ASN A 228 9.21 -17.47 4.21
CA ASN A 228 10.64 -17.69 3.95
C ASN A 228 11.12 -19.12 4.34
N SER A 229 10.17 -19.97 4.73
CA SER A 229 10.39 -21.39 5.09
C SER A 229 10.44 -22.30 3.87
#